data_920f5fbaa56d7a5fe0ec72921addf182
#
_entry.id   920f5fbaa56d7a5fe0ec72921addf182
#
_cell.length_a   1.000
_cell.length_b   1.000
_cell.length_c   1.000
_cell.angle_alpha   90.00
_cell.angle_beta   90.00
_cell.angle_gamma   90.00
#
_symmetry.space_group_name_H-M   'P 1'
#
loop_
_entity.id
_entity.type
_entity.pdbx_description
1 polymer ?
#
loop_
_entity_poly.entity_id
_entity_poly.type
_entity_poly.pdbx_seq_one_letter_code
_entity_poly.pdbx_strand_id
1 'polypeptide(L)'
;MNILVTGGTGFIGKPLVEALLSRGDTVTVLTRSIEKAQAVFSEKTPQFLTALSTLKDLNTFDAVINLAGEPIFDKKWTVQQKEKLRHSRINLTQQLVRLINQSEYPPALISGSATGIYGNYGDEQITENTNPSTQFTAQLCIDWENAAKQANTRVCLVRTGLVLSPKGVAFAKILPFYRFGLGGKLGNGEQYWSWIALEDMVKGLLFLLDYHACEGAFNFTAPHPVKNKTFNQLLGQALHRPCFAQVPQFLLTSLLGERACILLDSQNAYPKHLLDCGF
;
A
#
# COMPACT_ATOMS: atom_id res chain seq x y z
N MET A 1 17.43 12.13 -9.54
CA MET A 1 16.11 12.79 -9.57
C MET A 1 15.87 13.50 -8.25
N ASN A 2 15.01 14.52 -8.24
CA ASN A 2 14.52 15.15 -7.02
C ASN A 2 13.08 14.68 -6.73
N ILE A 3 12.85 14.02 -5.61
CA ILE A 3 11.63 13.25 -5.37
C ILE A 3 10.99 13.65 -4.05
N LEU A 4 9.70 14.02 -4.10
CA LEU A 4 8.89 14.25 -2.91
C LEU A 4 8.19 12.95 -2.50
N VAL A 5 8.42 12.50 -1.27
CA VAL A 5 7.80 11.27 -0.73
C VAL A 5 6.91 11.61 0.45
N THR A 6 5.63 11.25 0.38
CA THR A 6 4.75 11.24 1.55
C THR A 6 4.68 9.84 2.15
N GLY A 7 4.55 9.73 3.45
CA GLY A 7 4.60 8.43 4.13
C GLY A 7 6.00 7.79 4.15
N GLY A 8 7.05 8.55 3.85
CA GLY A 8 8.43 8.09 3.74
C GLY A 8 9.02 7.46 5.01
N THR A 9 8.44 7.72 6.19
CA THR A 9 8.82 7.06 7.45
C THR A 9 8.05 5.78 7.75
N GLY A 10 7.12 5.40 6.86
CA GLY A 10 6.26 4.22 7.02
C GLY A 10 6.94 2.92 6.61
N PHE A 11 6.20 1.82 6.73
CA PHE A 11 6.67 0.45 6.46
C PHE A 11 7.21 0.26 5.03
N ILE A 12 6.52 0.81 4.02
CA ILE A 12 6.98 0.78 2.62
C ILE A 12 7.88 1.97 2.33
N GLY A 13 7.54 3.14 2.90
CA GLY A 13 8.23 4.39 2.59
C GLY A 13 9.68 4.44 3.04
N LYS A 14 10.00 3.89 4.24
CA LYS A 14 11.39 3.89 4.73
C LYS A 14 12.35 3.16 3.77
N PRO A 15 12.15 1.87 3.44
CA PRO A 15 13.04 1.18 2.51
C PRO A 15 13.06 1.80 1.10
N LEU A 16 11.94 2.39 0.66
CA LEU A 16 11.92 3.15 -0.59
C LEU A 16 12.84 4.38 -0.53
N VAL A 17 12.73 5.20 0.51
CA VAL A 17 13.59 6.39 0.71
C VAL A 17 15.06 5.97 0.80
N GLU A 18 15.39 4.91 1.54
CA GLU A 18 16.75 4.38 1.63
C GLU A 18 17.28 3.91 0.26
N ALA A 19 16.45 3.25 -0.55
CA ALA A 19 16.81 2.83 -1.91
C ALA A 19 17.06 4.04 -2.84
N LEU A 20 16.20 5.05 -2.80
CA LEU A 20 16.36 6.28 -3.57
C LEU A 20 17.64 7.03 -3.20
N LEU A 21 17.90 7.24 -1.92
CA LEU A 21 19.13 7.87 -1.42
C LEU A 21 20.38 7.07 -1.79
N SER A 22 20.30 5.74 -1.78
CA SER A 22 21.41 4.86 -2.17
C SER A 22 21.69 4.93 -3.66
N ARG A 23 20.69 5.17 -4.48
CA ARG A 23 20.79 5.42 -5.92
C ARG A 23 21.36 6.80 -6.27
N GLY A 24 21.45 7.70 -5.28
CA GLY A 24 21.96 9.07 -5.48
C GLY A 24 20.87 10.11 -5.78
N ASP A 25 19.60 9.77 -5.58
CA ASP A 25 18.51 10.73 -5.71
C ASP A 25 18.47 11.69 -4.53
N THR A 26 17.97 12.90 -4.77
CA THR A 26 17.60 13.85 -3.73
C THR A 26 16.18 13.56 -3.29
N VAL A 27 15.97 13.29 -2.00
CA VAL A 27 14.66 12.92 -1.48
C VAL A 27 14.20 13.92 -0.42
N THR A 28 13.00 14.45 -0.59
CA THR A 28 12.29 15.24 0.42
C THR A 28 11.13 14.43 0.98
N VAL A 29 11.11 14.21 2.29
CA VAL A 29 10.04 13.46 2.98
C VAL A 29 9.08 14.42 3.66
N LEU A 30 7.79 14.36 3.28
CA LEU A 30 6.75 15.06 4.03
C LEU A 30 6.48 14.33 5.34
N THR A 31 6.67 15.02 6.46
CA THR A 31 6.50 14.46 7.82
C THR A 31 5.82 15.43 8.76
N ARG A 32 5.11 14.91 9.76
CA ARG A 32 4.50 15.72 10.84
C ARG A 32 5.48 16.10 11.94
N SER A 33 6.63 15.42 12.05
CA SER A 33 7.69 15.69 13.04
C SER A 33 9.03 15.35 12.44
N ILE A 34 9.89 16.34 12.30
CA ILE A 34 11.26 16.19 11.79
C ILE A 34 12.09 15.31 12.74
N GLU A 35 11.99 15.54 14.05
CA GLU A 35 12.76 14.79 15.06
C GLU A 35 12.48 13.28 14.97
N LYS A 36 11.17 12.89 14.89
CA LYS A 36 10.79 11.49 14.74
C LYS A 36 11.22 10.92 13.39
N ALA A 37 11.17 11.71 12.33
CA ALA A 37 11.59 11.28 11.01
C ALA A 37 13.11 11.08 10.95
N GLN A 38 13.91 11.99 11.53
CA GLN A 38 15.36 11.84 11.61
C GLN A 38 15.77 10.56 12.36
N ALA A 39 15.08 10.20 13.44
CA ALA A 39 15.36 8.97 14.18
C ALA A 39 15.08 7.67 13.36
N VAL A 40 14.32 7.76 12.27
CA VAL A 40 14.04 6.60 11.39
C VAL A 40 15.20 6.34 10.42
N PHE A 41 15.96 7.37 10.01
CA PHE A 41 17.03 7.29 9.02
C PHE A 41 18.39 7.46 9.69
N SER A 42 19.23 6.41 9.68
CA SER A 42 20.50 6.37 10.41
C SER A 42 21.73 6.66 9.57
N GLU A 43 21.76 6.28 8.30
CA GLU A 43 22.96 6.38 7.45
C GLU A 43 22.93 7.55 6.47
N LYS A 44 21.82 7.68 5.74
CA LYS A 44 21.60 8.79 4.80
C LYS A 44 20.29 9.46 5.16
N THR A 45 20.31 10.74 5.38
CA THR A 45 19.15 11.51 5.81
C THR A 45 18.52 12.24 4.64
N PRO A 46 17.23 12.04 4.33
CA PRO A 46 16.52 12.85 3.35
C PRO A 46 16.31 14.27 3.87
N GLN A 47 15.93 15.17 2.98
CA GLN A 47 15.37 16.46 3.37
C GLN A 47 13.98 16.28 3.96
N PHE A 48 13.56 17.18 4.84
CA PHE A 48 12.25 17.08 5.48
C PHE A 48 11.40 18.33 5.20
N LEU A 49 10.12 18.08 4.93
CA LEU A 49 9.09 19.10 4.78
C LEU A 49 7.98 18.82 5.79
N THR A 50 7.50 19.82 6.52
CA THR A 50 6.45 19.64 7.52
C THR A 50 5.05 19.96 7.02
N ALA A 51 4.92 20.80 5.98
CA ALA A 51 3.63 21.19 5.43
C ALA A 51 3.74 21.51 3.94
N LEU A 52 2.79 21.02 3.15
CA LEU A 52 2.69 21.34 1.71
C LEU A 52 2.30 22.82 1.48
N SER A 53 1.66 23.47 2.45
CA SER A 53 1.27 24.88 2.38
C SER A 53 2.43 25.86 2.30
N THR A 54 3.67 25.42 2.57
CA THR A 54 4.87 26.22 2.39
C THR A 54 5.36 26.28 0.94
N LEU A 55 4.83 25.42 0.09
CA LEU A 55 5.16 25.33 -1.32
C LEU A 55 4.11 26.07 -2.16
N LYS A 56 4.55 26.76 -3.21
CA LYS A 56 3.68 27.40 -4.20
C LYS A 56 3.36 26.44 -5.36
N ASP A 57 4.31 25.62 -5.72
CA ASP A 57 4.29 24.64 -6.80
C ASP A 57 5.28 23.49 -6.48
N LEU A 58 5.44 22.56 -7.40
CA LEU A 58 6.39 21.45 -7.31
C LEU A 58 7.40 21.43 -8.46
N ASN A 59 7.71 22.58 -9.07
CA ASN A 59 8.63 22.69 -10.22
C ASN A 59 10.04 22.13 -9.95
N THR A 60 10.46 22.07 -8.70
CA THR A 60 11.77 21.54 -8.31
C THR A 60 11.82 20.02 -8.17
N PHE A 61 10.68 19.33 -8.29
CA PHE A 61 10.60 17.88 -8.18
C PHE A 61 10.35 17.22 -9.54
N ASP A 62 11.03 16.10 -9.78
CA ASP A 62 10.81 15.25 -10.96
C ASP A 62 9.63 14.30 -10.76
N ALA A 63 9.39 13.88 -9.52
CA ALA A 63 8.29 12.98 -9.17
C ALA A 63 7.79 13.18 -7.73
N VAL A 64 6.53 12.79 -7.52
CA VAL A 64 5.88 12.68 -6.22
C VAL A 64 5.47 11.22 -5.98
N ILE A 65 5.92 10.64 -4.88
CA ILE A 65 5.48 9.30 -4.45
C ILE A 65 4.60 9.45 -3.19
N ASN A 66 3.31 9.22 -3.34
CA ASN A 66 2.30 9.45 -2.31
C ASN A 66 1.88 8.15 -1.63
N LEU A 67 2.52 7.78 -0.52
CA LEU A 67 2.25 6.57 0.26
C LEU A 67 1.63 6.86 1.64
N ALA A 68 1.33 8.12 1.94
CA ALA A 68 0.78 8.48 3.25
C ALA A 68 -0.67 8.02 3.42
N GLY A 69 -0.97 7.50 4.59
CA GLY A 69 -2.33 7.11 4.97
C GLY A 69 -2.41 6.62 6.40
N GLU A 70 -3.53 6.90 7.07
CA GLU A 70 -3.83 6.34 8.40
C GLU A 70 -3.92 4.80 8.29
N PRO A 71 -3.34 4.03 9.23
CA PRO A 71 -3.43 2.57 9.21
C PRO A 71 -4.87 2.06 9.21
N ILE A 72 -5.24 1.25 8.21
CA ILE A 72 -6.63 0.85 8.00
C ILE A 72 -7.12 -0.22 8.99
N PHE A 73 -6.20 -1.05 9.51
CA PHE A 73 -6.56 -2.23 10.30
C PHE A 73 -6.53 -1.99 11.82
N ASP A 74 -5.82 -0.98 12.32
CA ASP A 74 -5.47 -0.87 13.75
C ASP A 74 -6.67 -0.48 14.63
N LYS A 75 -7.60 0.32 14.12
CA LYS A 75 -8.74 0.85 14.88
C LYS A 75 -10.07 0.40 14.29
N LYS A 76 -11.11 0.26 15.14
CA LYS A 76 -12.49 0.00 14.66
C LYS A 76 -12.93 1.10 13.71
N TRP A 77 -13.68 0.73 12.65
CA TRP A 77 -14.21 1.67 11.67
C TRP A 77 -15.49 2.36 12.18
N THR A 78 -15.33 3.20 13.17
CA THR A 78 -16.37 4.18 13.55
C THR A 78 -16.50 5.23 12.44
N VAL A 79 -17.56 6.01 12.44
CA VAL A 79 -17.75 7.14 11.50
C VAL A 79 -16.51 8.05 11.51
N GLN A 80 -16.06 8.45 12.70
CA GLN A 80 -14.87 9.31 12.85
C GLN A 80 -13.59 8.65 12.32
N GLN A 81 -13.42 7.33 12.53
CA GLN A 81 -12.24 6.63 12.00
C GLN A 81 -12.30 6.50 10.47
N LYS A 82 -13.47 6.24 9.89
CA LYS A 82 -13.67 6.24 8.44
C LYS A 82 -13.35 7.62 7.83
N GLU A 83 -13.76 8.70 8.47
CA GLU A 83 -13.38 10.06 8.05
C GLU A 83 -11.87 10.31 8.13
N LYS A 84 -11.19 9.87 9.20
CA LYS A 84 -9.72 9.97 9.29
C LYS A 84 -9.03 9.18 8.19
N LEU A 85 -9.52 7.97 7.87
CA LEU A 85 -9.00 7.15 6.78
C LEU A 85 -9.15 7.86 5.42
N ARG A 86 -10.28 8.53 5.18
CA ARG A 86 -10.54 9.32 3.97
C ARG A 86 -9.64 10.57 3.92
N HIS A 87 -9.64 11.38 4.97
CA HIS A 87 -8.89 12.63 5.03
C HIS A 87 -7.38 12.39 4.87
N SER A 88 -6.84 11.36 5.51
CA SER A 88 -5.41 11.06 5.43
C SER A 88 -4.92 10.68 4.03
N ARG A 89 -5.82 10.29 3.13
CA ARG A 89 -5.54 9.89 1.75
C ARG A 89 -6.01 10.95 0.75
N ILE A 90 -7.30 11.23 0.75
CA ILE A 90 -7.95 12.04 -0.27
C ILE A 90 -7.52 13.51 -0.14
N ASN A 91 -7.61 14.11 1.06
CA ASN A 91 -7.26 15.51 1.24
C ASN A 91 -5.78 15.78 0.96
N LEU A 92 -4.89 14.87 1.39
CA LEU A 92 -3.47 14.99 1.11
C LEU A 92 -3.20 14.89 -0.41
N THR A 93 -3.83 13.92 -1.07
CA THR A 93 -3.70 13.76 -2.53
C THR A 93 -4.21 14.99 -3.27
N GLN A 94 -5.35 15.55 -2.87
CA GLN A 94 -5.88 16.80 -3.44
C GLN A 94 -4.92 17.99 -3.27
N GLN A 95 -4.23 18.09 -2.13
CA GLN A 95 -3.23 19.14 -1.91
C GLN A 95 -2.02 18.95 -2.85
N LEU A 96 -1.53 17.71 -2.99
CA LEU A 96 -0.44 17.39 -3.94
C LEU A 96 -0.86 17.71 -5.38
N VAL A 97 -2.04 17.25 -5.79
CA VAL A 97 -2.58 17.50 -7.14
C VAL A 97 -2.73 18.99 -7.44
N ARG A 98 -3.18 19.78 -6.47
CA ARG A 98 -3.25 21.24 -6.62
C ARG A 98 -1.86 21.83 -6.93
N LEU A 99 -0.84 21.44 -6.17
CA LEU A 99 0.53 21.93 -6.37
C LEU A 99 1.12 21.43 -7.69
N ILE A 100 0.86 20.17 -8.07
CA ILE A 100 1.24 19.63 -9.38
C ILE A 100 0.62 20.46 -10.50
N ASN A 101 -0.68 20.76 -10.43
CA ASN A 101 -1.41 21.51 -11.46
C ASN A 101 -1.05 23.01 -11.51
N GLN A 102 -0.41 23.54 -10.44
CA GLN A 102 0.14 24.90 -10.40
C GLN A 102 1.58 24.96 -10.93
N SER A 103 2.22 23.81 -11.16
CA SER A 103 3.60 23.74 -11.64
C SER A 103 3.66 23.94 -13.14
N GLU A 104 4.65 24.69 -13.59
CA GLU A 104 5.01 24.85 -15.01
C GLU A 104 5.63 23.55 -15.55
N TYR A 105 6.39 22.86 -14.71
CA TYR A 105 7.00 21.55 -14.98
C TYR A 105 6.42 20.51 -14.00
N PRO A 106 5.21 19.98 -14.27
CA PRO A 106 4.52 19.14 -13.30
C PRO A 106 5.22 17.79 -13.12
N PRO A 107 5.61 17.42 -11.88
CA PRO A 107 6.23 16.13 -11.60
C PRO A 107 5.27 14.97 -11.83
N ALA A 108 5.80 13.80 -12.21
CA ALA A 108 5.00 12.58 -12.26
C ALA A 108 4.42 12.21 -10.87
N LEU A 109 3.20 11.67 -10.83
CA LEU A 109 2.55 11.26 -9.59
C LEU A 109 2.44 9.73 -9.51
N ILE A 110 3.11 9.12 -8.54
CA ILE A 110 2.91 7.71 -8.16
C ILE A 110 2.12 7.71 -6.86
N SER A 111 0.82 7.38 -6.93
CA SER A 111 -0.08 7.45 -5.78
C SER A 111 -0.49 6.06 -5.30
N GLY A 112 -0.44 5.87 -3.99
CA GLY A 112 -0.96 4.66 -3.36
C GLY A 112 -2.45 4.44 -3.63
N SER A 113 -2.81 3.18 -3.66
CA SER A 113 -4.16 2.60 -3.66
C SER A 113 -4.05 1.22 -3.00
N ALA A 114 -5.07 0.38 -3.08
CA ALA A 114 -5.01 -0.97 -2.54
C ALA A 114 -5.89 -1.95 -3.34
N THR A 115 -5.56 -3.25 -3.31
CA THR A 115 -6.41 -4.31 -3.86
C THR A 115 -7.79 -4.39 -3.19
N GLY A 116 -7.95 -3.73 -2.03
CA GLY A 116 -9.25 -3.54 -1.39
C GLY A 116 -10.31 -2.84 -2.26
N ILE A 117 -9.92 -2.23 -3.38
CA ILE A 117 -10.83 -1.68 -4.40
C ILE A 117 -11.73 -2.77 -5.01
N TYR A 118 -11.24 -3.99 -5.08
CA TYR A 118 -11.97 -5.08 -5.71
C TYR A 118 -13.00 -5.74 -4.79
N GLY A 119 -12.77 -5.75 -3.46
CA GLY A 119 -13.62 -6.48 -2.52
C GLY A 119 -13.48 -8.00 -2.69
N ASN A 120 -14.59 -8.73 -2.62
CA ASN A 120 -14.62 -10.20 -2.69
C ASN A 120 -15.04 -10.69 -4.09
N TYR A 121 -14.11 -11.31 -4.81
CA TYR A 121 -14.33 -11.88 -6.14
C TYR A 121 -14.26 -13.42 -6.17
N GLY A 122 -14.25 -14.09 -5.01
CA GLY A 122 -14.15 -15.55 -4.96
C GLY A 122 -12.87 -16.08 -5.61
N ASP A 123 -13.02 -17.05 -6.51
CA ASP A 123 -11.89 -17.68 -7.22
C ASP A 123 -11.55 -16.98 -8.56
N GLU A 124 -12.35 -15.98 -8.98
CA GLU A 124 -12.11 -15.28 -10.23
C GLU A 124 -10.79 -14.51 -10.21
N GLN A 125 -10.03 -14.58 -11.32
CA GLN A 125 -8.82 -13.81 -11.48
C GLN A 125 -9.17 -12.33 -11.70
N ILE A 126 -8.55 -11.47 -10.90
CA ILE A 126 -8.72 -10.02 -10.93
C ILE A 126 -7.55 -9.40 -11.65
N THR A 127 -7.82 -8.46 -12.57
CA THR A 127 -6.81 -7.60 -13.20
C THR A 127 -7.14 -6.13 -12.92
N GLU A 128 -6.30 -5.23 -13.39
CA GLU A 128 -6.49 -3.78 -13.21
C GLU A 128 -7.78 -3.27 -13.88
N ASN A 129 -8.31 -4.01 -14.87
CA ASN A 129 -9.55 -3.68 -15.59
C ASN A 129 -10.81 -4.21 -14.89
N THR A 130 -10.67 -5.00 -13.82
CA THR A 130 -11.81 -5.53 -13.06
C THR A 130 -12.55 -4.40 -12.35
N ASN A 131 -13.87 -4.43 -12.40
CA ASN A 131 -14.72 -3.42 -11.78
C ASN A 131 -14.51 -3.36 -10.26
N PRO A 132 -14.55 -2.18 -9.65
CA PRO A 132 -14.48 -2.05 -8.20
C PRO A 132 -15.77 -2.55 -7.52
N SER A 133 -15.66 -3.00 -6.27
CA SER A 133 -16.82 -3.33 -5.44
C SER A 133 -17.47 -2.08 -4.82
N THR A 134 -18.56 -2.30 -4.07
CA THR A 134 -19.30 -1.22 -3.38
C THR A 134 -18.96 -1.11 -1.90
N GLN A 135 -18.04 -1.91 -1.38
CA GLN A 135 -17.66 -1.89 0.02
C GLN A 135 -16.94 -0.59 0.41
N PHE A 136 -16.86 -0.31 1.72
CA PHE A 136 -16.16 0.87 2.23
C PHE A 136 -14.70 0.95 1.76
N THR A 137 -13.98 -0.18 1.75
CA THR A 137 -12.59 -0.26 1.26
C THR A 137 -12.47 0.11 -0.20
N ALA A 138 -13.41 -0.35 -1.01
CA ALA A 138 -13.45 -0.04 -2.43
C ALA A 138 -13.75 1.44 -2.66
N GLN A 139 -14.78 1.98 -1.99
CA GLN A 139 -15.13 3.40 -2.11
C GLN A 139 -13.98 4.32 -1.67
N LEU A 140 -13.26 3.95 -0.60
CA LEU A 140 -12.07 4.67 -0.15
C LEU A 140 -10.97 4.69 -1.23
N CYS A 141 -10.71 3.55 -1.88
CA CYS A 141 -9.72 3.47 -2.96
C CYS A 141 -10.19 4.23 -4.21
N ILE A 142 -11.47 4.12 -4.60
CA ILE A 142 -12.05 4.84 -5.73
C ILE A 142 -11.87 6.36 -5.55
N ASP A 143 -12.26 6.88 -4.38
CA ASP A 143 -12.14 8.31 -4.09
C ASP A 143 -10.68 8.77 -4.06
N TRP A 144 -9.77 7.92 -3.56
CA TRP A 144 -8.35 8.21 -3.55
C TRP A 144 -7.76 8.23 -4.98
N GLU A 145 -8.07 7.22 -5.79
CA GLU A 145 -7.65 7.17 -7.19
C GLU A 145 -8.24 8.33 -8.01
N ASN A 146 -9.52 8.66 -7.79
CA ASN A 146 -10.16 9.80 -8.46
C ASN A 146 -9.50 11.14 -8.09
N ALA A 147 -9.07 11.31 -6.84
CA ALA A 147 -8.32 12.50 -6.45
C ALA A 147 -6.96 12.57 -7.17
N ALA A 148 -6.23 11.46 -7.29
CA ALA A 148 -4.94 11.41 -7.96
C ALA A 148 -5.06 11.65 -9.48
N LYS A 149 -6.10 11.12 -10.12
CA LYS A 149 -6.38 11.28 -11.56
C LYS A 149 -6.66 12.73 -11.99
N GLN A 150 -6.88 13.65 -11.05
CA GLN A 150 -7.05 15.08 -11.36
C GLN A 150 -5.69 15.80 -11.59
N ALA A 151 -4.57 15.12 -11.44
CA ALA A 151 -3.27 15.69 -11.73
C ALA A 151 -3.03 15.80 -13.25
N ASN A 152 -2.62 16.98 -13.72
CA ASN A 152 -2.27 17.25 -15.11
C ASN A 152 -0.85 16.75 -15.45
N THR A 153 -0.59 15.48 -15.17
CA THR A 153 0.70 14.83 -15.37
C THR A 153 0.51 13.33 -15.51
N ARG A 154 1.59 12.59 -15.77
CA ARG A 154 1.59 11.13 -15.71
C ARG A 154 1.24 10.63 -14.30
N VAL A 155 0.22 9.79 -14.21
CA VAL A 155 -0.27 9.24 -12.92
C VAL A 155 -0.18 7.72 -12.93
N CYS A 156 0.51 7.15 -11.94
CA CYS A 156 0.51 5.72 -11.65
C CYS A 156 -0.22 5.47 -10.32
N LEU A 157 -1.20 4.56 -10.33
CA LEU A 157 -2.01 4.19 -9.18
C LEU A 157 -1.59 2.81 -8.69
N VAL A 158 -1.05 2.74 -7.49
CA VAL A 158 -0.41 1.54 -6.93
C VAL A 158 -1.41 0.79 -6.06
N ARG A 159 -2.14 -0.19 -6.62
CA ARG A 159 -3.09 -1.05 -5.92
C ARG A 159 -2.34 -2.13 -5.15
N THR A 160 -1.93 -1.78 -3.95
CA THR A 160 -1.08 -2.60 -3.09
C THR A 160 -1.85 -3.78 -2.49
N GLY A 161 -1.32 -4.99 -2.66
CA GLY A 161 -1.76 -6.20 -1.96
C GLY A 161 -1.20 -6.30 -0.54
N LEU A 162 -1.19 -7.50 0.02
CA LEU A 162 -0.59 -7.77 1.34
C LEU A 162 0.94 -7.73 1.23
N VAL A 163 1.56 -6.68 1.73
CA VAL A 163 3.02 -6.54 1.71
C VAL A 163 3.66 -7.40 2.81
N LEU A 164 4.47 -8.36 2.41
CA LEU A 164 5.12 -9.31 3.29
C LEU A 164 6.57 -8.91 3.57
N SER A 165 6.92 -8.89 4.85
CA SER A 165 8.30 -8.74 5.31
C SER A 165 8.41 -9.26 6.75
N PRO A 166 9.52 -9.88 7.15
CA PRO A 166 9.76 -10.30 8.55
C PRO A 166 9.61 -9.16 9.56
N LYS A 167 9.88 -7.92 9.14
CA LYS A 167 9.73 -6.69 9.94
C LYS A 167 8.37 -6.01 9.73
N GLY A 168 7.48 -6.59 8.92
CA GLY A 168 6.18 -6.00 8.57
C GLY A 168 5.18 -6.04 9.72
N VAL A 169 4.37 -4.98 9.84
CA VAL A 169 3.35 -4.85 10.90
C VAL A 169 2.35 -6.01 10.88
N ALA A 170 1.93 -6.47 9.71
CA ALA A 170 1.02 -7.62 9.57
C ALA A 170 1.67 -8.90 10.11
N PHE A 171 2.92 -9.19 9.72
CA PHE A 171 3.67 -10.32 10.22
C PHE A 171 3.96 -10.24 11.71
N ALA A 172 4.35 -9.08 12.23
CA ALA A 172 4.60 -8.89 13.66
C ALA A 172 3.38 -9.25 14.53
N LYS A 173 2.16 -9.05 14.00
CA LYS A 173 0.91 -9.39 14.71
C LYS A 173 0.57 -10.88 14.66
N ILE A 174 0.87 -11.57 13.56
CA ILE A 174 0.49 -12.97 13.37
C ILE A 174 1.60 -13.95 13.80
N LEU A 175 2.87 -13.61 13.63
CA LEU A 175 4.01 -14.49 13.95
C LEU A 175 4.01 -15.07 15.37
N PRO A 176 3.63 -14.34 16.44
CA PRO A 176 3.56 -14.93 17.79
C PRO A 176 2.63 -16.14 17.83
N PHE A 177 1.44 -16.06 17.21
CA PHE A 177 0.50 -17.18 17.18
C PHE A 177 1.10 -18.41 16.50
N TYR A 178 1.82 -18.23 15.40
CA TYR A 178 2.48 -19.35 14.72
C TYR A 178 3.62 -19.92 15.52
N ARG A 179 4.44 -19.09 16.18
CA ARG A 179 5.56 -19.54 17.03
C ARG A 179 5.07 -20.39 18.19
N PHE A 180 3.88 -20.13 18.72
CA PHE A 180 3.23 -20.93 19.78
C PHE A 180 2.41 -22.11 19.24
N GLY A 181 2.45 -22.41 17.93
CA GLY A 181 1.69 -23.50 17.31
C GLY A 181 0.18 -23.24 17.21
N LEU A 182 -0.25 -21.99 17.42
CA LEU A 182 -1.65 -21.54 17.34
C LEU A 182 -1.98 -20.93 15.96
N GLY A 183 -1.06 -21.03 15.00
CA GLY A 183 -1.29 -20.62 13.62
C GLY A 183 -2.37 -21.43 12.95
N GLY A 184 -3.13 -20.82 12.03
CA GLY A 184 -4.18 -21.51 11.34
C GLY A 184 -4.96 -20.67 10.36
N LYS A 185 -5.87 -21.33 9.65
CA LYS A 185 -6.68 -20.69 8.62
C LYS A 185 -7.77 -19.79 9.20
N LEU A 186 -8.09 -18.73 8.47
CA LEU A 186 -9.15 -17.78 8.79
C LEU A 186 -10.41 -18.15 7.98
N GLY A 187 -11.54 -18.27 8.66
CA GLY A 187 -12.77 -18.78 8.02
C GLY A 187 -12.59 -20.20 7.50
N ASN A 188 -13.00 -20.46 6.25
CA ASN A 188 -12.76 -21.72 5.56
C ASN A 188 -11.35 -21.81 4.95
N GLY A 189 -10.62 -20.69 4.85
CA GLY A 189 -9.28 -20.61 4.26
C GLY A 189 -9.23 -20.67 2.74
N GLU A 190 -10.39 -20.62 2.06
CA GLU A 190 -10.47 -20.68 0.59
C GLU A 190 -10.24 -19.31 -0.07
N GLN A 191 -10.32 -18.20 0.68
CA GLN A 191 -10.08 -16.86 0.14
C GLN A 191 -8.65 -16.70 -0.33
N TYR A 192 -8.46 -16.09 -1.50
CA TYR A 192 -7.16 -15.71 -2.04
C TYR A 192 -6.61 -14.47 -1.36
N TRP A 193 -5.33 -14.51 -1.05
CA TRP A 193 -4.56 -13.38 -0.58
C TRP A 193 -3.55 -12.98 -1.67
N SER A 194 -3.76 -11.81 -2.24
CA SER A 194 -2.79 -11.18 -3.13
C SER A 194 -1.69 -10.55 -2.31
N TRP A 195 -0.50 -11.09 -2.39
CA TRP A 195 0.65 -10.69 -1.61
C TRP A 195 1.77 -10.16 -2.50
N ILE A 196 2.68 -9.38 -1.92
CA ILE A 196 3.92 -8.95 -2.55
C ILE A 196 5.02 -8.90 -1.49
N ALA A 197 6.25 -9.26 -1.83
CA ALA A 197 7.40 -9.04 -0.97
C ALA A 197 7.71 -7.55 -0.86
N LEU A 198 8.15 -7.07 0.32
CA LEU A 198 8.51 -5.66 0.51
C LEU A 198 9.61 -5.21 -0.46
N GLU A 199 10.56 -6.08 -0.77
CA GLU A 199 11.63 -5.80 -1.72
C GLU A 199 11.08 -5.56 -3.14
N ASP A 200 10.15 -6.39 -3.59
CA ASP A 200 9.52 -6.24 -4.91
C ASP A 200 8.56 -5.04 -4.93
N MET A 201 7.88 -4.73 -3.81
CA MET A 201 7.12 -3.50 -3.67
C MET A 201 7.99 -2.27 -3.90
N VAL A 202 9.18 -2.22 -3.32
CA VAL A 202 10.14 -1.11 -3.51
C VAL A 202 10.67 -1.09 -4.93
N LYS A 203 11.09 -2.23 -5.48
CA LYS A 203 11.57 -2.33 -6.87
C LYS A 203 10.50 -1.89 -7.87
N GLY A 204 9.25 -2.30 -7.67
CA GLY A 204 8.13 -1.89 -8.52
C GLY A 204 7.88 -0.38 -8.49
N LEU A 205 7.99 0.27 -7.32
CA LEU A 205 7.88 1.72 -7.20
C LEU A 205 9.03 2.44 -7.94
N LEU A 206 10.26 1.93 -7.83
CA LEU A 206 11.41 2.44 -8.58
C LEU A 206 11.24 2.20 -10.09
N PHE A 207 10.73 1.05 -10.49
CA PHE A 207 10.42 0.75 -11.88
C PHE A 207 9.41 1.74 -12.46
N LEU A 208 8.28 2.00 -11.78
CA LEU A 208 7.30 3.00 -12.22
C LEU A 208 7.88 4.41 -12.26
N LEU A 209 8.83 4.72 -11.37
CA LEU A 209 9.52 6.01 -11.37
C LEU A 209 10.35 6.20 -12.65
N ASP A 210 11.12 5.17 -13.02
CA ASP A 210 12.09 5.22 -14.11
C ASP A 210 11.44 4.95 -15.49
N TYR A 211 10.33 4.19 -15.53
CA TYR A 211 9.70 3.78 -16.78
C TYR A 211 8.54 4.72 -17.16
N HIS A 212 8.87 5.75 -17.94
CA HIS A 212 7.93 6.84 -18.25
C HIS A 212 6.72 6.41 -19.11
N ALA A 213 6.76 5.26 -19.78
CA ALA A 213 5.65 4.73 -20.54
C ALA A 213 4.52 4.12 -19.66
N CYS A 214 4.80 3.86 -18.37
CA CYS A 214 3.81 3.31 -17.46
C CYS A 214 2.88 4.39 -16.92
N GLU A 215 1.57 4.21 -17.11
CA GLU A 215 0.51 5.09 -16.64
C GLU A 215 -0.73 4.30 -16.24
N GLY A 216 -1.57 4.83 -15.37
CA GLY A 216 -2.81 4.21 -14.94
C GLY A 216 -2.67 3.33 -13.70
N ALA A 217 -3.53 2.31 -13.56
CA ALA A 217 -3.56 1.45 -12.39
C ALA A 217 -2.65 0.23 -12.54
N PHE A 218 -2.01 -0.15 -11.43
CA PHE A 218 -1.10 -1.29 -11.35
C PHE A 218 -1.41 -2.11 -10.10
N ASN A 219 -1.66 -3.40 -10.24
CA ASN A 219 -1.73 -4.33 -9.12
C ASN A 219 -0.31 -4.64 -8.62
N PHE A 220 0.00 -4.18 -7.43
CA PHE A 220 1.26 -4.48 -6.75
C PHE A 220 1.09 -5.76 -5.93
N THR A 221 1.13 -6.87 -6.65
CA THR A 221 0.97 -8.23 -6.13
C THR A 221 1.98 -9.16 -6.80
N ALA A 222 2.32 -10.27 -6.15
CA ALA A 222 3.04 -11.35 -6.80
C ALA A 222 2.15 -12.02 -7.86
N PRO A 223 2.71 -12.59 -8.94
CA PRO A 223 1.93 -13.21 -10.02
C PRO A 223 1.17 -14.46 -9.60
N HIS A 224 1.44 -15.00 -8.42
CA HIS A 224 0.83 -16.21 -7.87
C HIS A 224 0.16 -15.94 -6.52
N PRO A 225 -1.06 -15.36 -6.49
CA PRO A 225 -1.85 -15.25 -5.27
C PRO A 225 -2.11 -16.63 -4.69
N VAL A 226 -2.17 -16.73 -3.38
CA VAL A 226 -2.36 -18.01 -2.68
C VAL A 226 -3.62 -18.01 -1.83
N LYS A 227 -4.29 -19.16 -1.71
CA LYS A 227 -5.39 -19.31 -0.75
C LYS A 227 -4.86 -19.19 0.69
N ASN A 228 -5.66 -18.61 1.57
CA ASN A 228 -5.28 -18.45 2.98
C ASN A 228 -4.84 -19.77 3.63
N LYS A 229 -5.51 -20.89 3.34
CA LYS A 229 -5.10 -22.21 3.84
C LYS A 229 -3.67 -22.58 3.41
N THR A 230 -3.33 -22.35 2.14
CA THR A 230 -2.00 -22.62 1.57
C THR A 230 -0.95 -21.69 2.22
N PHE A 231 -1.26 -20.39 2.35
CA PHE A 231 -0.41 -19.45 3.06
C PHE A 231 -0.08 -19.91 4.48
N ASN A 232 -1.11 -20.36 5.22
CA ASN A 232 -0.96 -20.85 6.59
C ASN A 232 -0.08 -22.11 6.65
N GLN A 233 -0.28 -23.06 5.74
CA GLN A 233 0.54 -24.27 5.66
C GLN A 233 2.01 -23.94 5.40
N LEU A 234 2.29 -23.10 4.40
CA LEU A 234 3.65 -22.69 4.04
C LEU A 234 4.33 -21.92 5.19
N LEU A 235 3.61 -21.03 5.86
CA LEU A 235 4.15 -20.30 7.00
C LEU A 235 4.44 -21.23 8.19
N GLY A 236 3.55 -22.18 8.46
CA GLY A 236 3.79 -23.21 9.50
C GLY A 236 5.02 -24.07 9.20
N GLN A 237 5.17 -24.51 7.94
CA GLN A 237 6.35 -25.25 7.48
C GLN A 237 7.64 -24.43 7.63
N ALA A 238 7.63 -23.17 7.17
CA ALA A 238 8.79 -22.27 7.25
C ALA A 238 9.23 -21.99 8.70
N LEU A 239 8.30 -22.02 9.65
CA LEU A 239 8.56 -21.80 11.07
C LEU A 239 8.80 -23.11 11.84
N HIS A 240 8.70 -24.27 11.19
CA HIS A 240 8.75 -25.59 11.83
C HIS A 240 7.74 -25.69 12.98
N ARG A 241 6.51 -25.21 12.76
CA ARG A 241 5.43 -25.22 13.74
C ARG A 241 4.15 -25.80 13.17
N PRO A 242 3.36 -26.52 13.98
CA PRO A 242 2.04 -27.00 13.56
C PRO A 242 1.13 -25.81 13.24
N CYS A 243 0.24 -26.00 12.25
CA CYS A 243 -0.65 -24.96 11.76
C CYS A 243 -2.02 -25.54 11.42
N PHE A 244 -2.70 -26.06 12.45
CA PHE A 244 -3.98 -26.76 12.32
C PHE A 244 -5.18 -25.98 12.88
N ALA A 245 -4.93 -24.84 13.53
CA ALA A 245 -6.01 -24.04 14.08
C ALA A 245 -6.92 -23.48 12.97
N GLN A 246 -8.15 -23.21 13.31
CA GLN A 246 -9.10 -22.53 12.45
C GLN A 246 -9.83 -21.47 13.26
N VAL A 247 -9.80 -20.23 12.77
CA VAL A 247 -10.57 -19.15 13.36
C VAL A 247 -11.88 -19.01 12.58
N PRO A 248 -13.03 -19.38 13.16
CA PRO A 248 -14.32 -19.29 12.44
C PRO A 248 -14.63 -17.86 11.97
N GLN A 249 -15.25 -17.75 10.81
CA GLN A 249 -15.61 -16.46 10.22
C GLN A 249 -16.47 -15.61 11.17
N PHE A 250 -17.45 -16.20 11.84
CA PHE A 250 -18.33 -15.47 12.75
C PHE A 250 -17.57 -14.83 13.91
N LEU A 251 -16.52 -15.49 14.40
CA LEU A 251 -15.67 -14.96 15.47
C LEU A 251 -14.85 -13.77 14.98
N LEU A 252 -14.27 -13.86 13.77
CA LEU A 252 -13.56 -12.75 13.14
C LEU A 252 -14.48 -11.55 12.93
N THR A 253 -15.69 -11.78 12.43
CA THR A 253 -16.68 -10.73 12.18
C THR A 253 -17.14 -10.08 13.49
N SER A 254 -17.34 -10.86 14.55
CA SER A 254 -17.71 -10.35 15.86
C SER A 254 -16.62 -9.47 16.48
N LEU A 255 -15.36 -9.89 16.38
CA LEU A 255 -14.22 -9.18 16.99
C LEU A 255 -13.78 -7.97 16.17
N LEU A 256 -13.74 -8.09 14.84
CA LEU A 256 -13.19 -7.07 13.95
C LEU A 256 -14.26 -6.16 13.34
N GLY A 257 -15.54 -6.57 13.39
CA GLY A 257 -16.61 -5.88 12.71
C GLY A 257 -16.36 -5.82 11.20
N GLU A 258 -16.66 -4.69 10.56
CA GLU A 258 -16.46 -4.49 9.13
C GLU A 258 -15.01 -4.74 8.66
N ARG A 259 -14.00 -4.56 9.53
CA ARG A 259 -12.59 -4.82 9.18
C ARG A 259 -12.29 -6.29 8.84
N ALA A 260 -13.18 -7.20 9.21
CA ALA A 260 -13.03 -8.61 8.90
C ALA A 260 -12.95 -8.86 7.38
N CYS A 261 -13.54 -8.00 6.55
CA CYS A 261 -13.45 -8.10 5.09
C CYS A 261 -12.00 -8.09 4.59
N ILE A 262 -11.09 -7.33 5.22
CA ILE A 262 -9.66 -7.30 4.85
C ILE A 262 -9.00 -8.69 4.93
N LEU A 263 -9.50 -9.56 5.80
CA LEU A 263 -8.96 -10.90 6.02
C LEU A 263 -9.76 -12.00 5.30
N LEU A 264 -11.05 -11.75 5.07
CA LEU A 264 -12.01 -12.75 4.59
C LEU A 264 -12.38 -12.61 3.12
N ASP A 265 -12.22 -11.42 2.54
CA ASP A 265 -12.46 -11.21 1.11
C ASP A 265 -11.40 -11.93 0.29
N SER A 266 -11.88 -12.58 -0.78
CA SER A 266 -11.03 -13.29 -1.72
C SER A 266 -10.60 -12.35 -2.85
N GLN A 267 -9.30 -12.17 -2.99
CA GLN A 267 -8.71 -11.28 -3.99
C GLN A 267 -7.62 -12.04 -4.75
N ASN A 268 -8.01 -12.71 -5.85
CA ASN A 268 -7.07 -13.39 -6.76
C ASN A 268 -6.49 -12.38 -7.76
N ALA A 269 -5.82 -11.31 -7.24
CA ALA A 269 -5.35 -10.19 -8.07
C ALA A 269 -4.01 -10.52 -8.74
N TYR A 270 -4.00 -10.41 -10.06
CA TYR A 270 -2.87 -10.65 -10.94
C TYR A 270 -2.26 -9.30 -11.40
N PRO A 271 -0.94 -9.13 -11.39
CA PRO A 271 -0.26 -7.88 -11.73
C PRO A 271 -0.07 -7.72 -13.25
N LYS A 272 -1.18 -7.76 -14.01
CA LYS A 272 -1.13 -7.79 -15.47
C LYS A 272 -0.37 -6.60 -16.04
N HIS A 273 -0.69 -5.38 -15.61
CA HIS A 273 -0.07 -4.16 -16.13
C HIS A 273 1.43 -4.07 -15.82
N LEU A 274 1.88 -4.48 -14.62
CA LEU A 274 3.30 -4.49 -14.28
C LEU A 274 4.08 -5.44 -15.20
N LEU A 275 3.53 -6.65 -15.42
CA LEU A 275 4.15 -7.65 -16.30
C LEU A 275 4.14 -7.21 -17.77
N ASP A 276 3.05 -6.60 -18.24
CA ASP A 276 2.96 -6.07 -19.61
C ASP A 276 3.97 -4.93 -19.84
N CYS A 277 4.33 -4.16 -18.79
CA CYS A 277 5.38 -3.15 -18.84
C CYS A 277 6.81 -3.74 -18.74
N GLY A 278 6.95 -5.02 -18.42
CA GLY A 278 8.25 -5.72 -18.34
C GLY A 278 8.90 -5.75 -16.97
N PHE A 279 8.13 -5.54 -15.89
CA PHE A 279 8.61 -5.65 -14.52
C PHE A 279 8.83 -7.10 -14.09
#